data_89d7e86d6b5c1a7310deecbdffd27785
#
_entry.id   89d7e86d6b5c1a7310deecbdffd27785
#
_cell.length_a   1.000
_cell.length_b   1.000
_cell.length_c   1.000
_cell.angle_alpha   90.00
_cell.angle_beta   90.00
_cell.angle_gamma   90.00
#
_symmetry.space_group_name_H-M   'P 1'
#
loop_
_entity.id
_entity.type
_entity.pdbx_description
1 polymer ?
#
loop_
_entity_poly.entity_id
_entity_poly.type
_entity_poly.pdbx_seq_one_letter_code
_entity_poly.pdbx_strand_id
1 'polypeptide(L)'
;MTFLAVNLIKRRLNDAFGDDVQYEERGQPTDYGSAKQLAELDKFQFQQWALSLIGARPRKEGEGKGADRGVDGLLYYYEGKDERRKILVQVKSGGVKRGDVATLLGDVNNQKFSGGIFISLDKPTRPMRVEAADAGRYESKLWHDRTYPKIQLLTIEGLLDGTERVEMPPQSNPFAKAQREGRAERQQEML
;
A
#
# COMPACT_ATOMS: atom_id res chain seq x y z
N MET A 1 19.71 -4.70 -2.06
CA MET A 1 18.44 -5.11 -2.70
C MET A 1 17.38 -4.14 -2.23
N THR A 2 16.47 -3.68 -3.10
CA THR A 2 15.43 -2.72 -2.69
C THR A 2 14.26 -3.46 -2.02
N PHE A 3 13.58 -2.84 -1.05
CA PHE A 3 12.38 -3.39 -0.40
C PHE A 3 11.30 -3.81 -1.41
N LEU A 4 11.15 -3.04 -2.48
CA LEU A 4 10.20 -3.36 -3.56
C LEU A 4 10.56 -4.67 -4.28
N ALA A 5 11.84 -4.95 -4.50
CA ALA A 5 12.29 -6.21 -5.13
C ALA A 5 12.04 -7.41 -4.21
N VAL A 6 12.27 -7.27 -2.89
CA VAL A 6 11.98 -8.31 -1.91
C VAL A 6 10.49 -8.65 -1.92
N ASN A 7 9.62 -7.64 -1.87
CA ASN A 7 8.17 -7.87 -1.91
C ASN A 7 7.68 -8.50 -3.23
N LEU A 8 8.31 -8.16 -4.35
CA LEU A 8 8.00 -8.82 -5.63
C LEU A 8 8.39 -10.30 -5.60
N ILE A 9 9.55 -10.63 -5.02
CA ILE A 9 9.99 -12.02 -4.84
C ILE A 9 9.01 -12.77 -3.94
N LYS A 10 8.64 -12.21 -2.79
CA LYS A 10 7.65 -12.79 -1.86
C LYS A 10 6.34 -13.10 -2.57
N ARG A 11 5.80 -12.12 -3.30
CA ARG A 11 4.57 -12.30 -4.06
C ARG A 11 4.69 -13.42 -5.09
N ARG A 12 5.79 -13.49 -5.85
CA ARG A 12 6.00 -14.55 -6.84
C ARG A 12 6.14 -15.93 -6.20
N LEU A 13 6.81 -16.02 -5.05
CA LEU A 13 6.91 -17.26 -4.30
C LEU A 13 5.53 -17.73 -3.81
N ASN A 14 4.74 -16.83 -3.23
CA ASN A 14 3.39 -17.17 -2.78
C ASN A 14 2.45 -17.51 -3.94
N ASP A 15 2.57 -16.82 -5.07
CA ASP A 15 1.77 -17.10 -6.28
C ASP A 15 2.12 -18.47 -6.88
N ALA A 16 3.41 -18.86 -6.83
CA ALA A 16 3.89 -20.13 -7.42
C ALA A 16 3.69 -21.35 -6.52
N PHE A 17 3.86 -21.19 -5.22
CA PHE A 17 3.96 -22.29 -4.27
C PHE A 17 2.93 -22.25 -3.14
N GLY A 18 2.20 -21.12 -2.98
CA GLY A 18 1.24 -20.94 -1.90
C GLY A 18 1.92 -20.90 -0.54
N ASP A 19 1.24 -21.52 0.46
CA ASP A 19 1.72 -21.57 1.85
C ASP A 19 2.81 -22.62 2.09
N ASP A 20 3.16 -23.43 1.08
CA ASP A 20 4.17 -24.48 1.18
C ASP A 20 5.61 -23.94 1.24
N VAL A 21 5.81 -22.66 0.90
CA VAL A 21 7.12 -22.03 0.91
C VAL A 21 7.36 -21.28 2.20
N GLN A 22 8.35 -21.75 2.96
CA GLN A 22 8.88 -21.04 4.12
C GLN A 22 10.11 -20.23 3.70
N TYR A 23 10.13 -18.95 4.01
CA TYR A 23 11.29 -18.09 3.84
C TYR A 23 11.48 -17.18 5.05
N GLU A 24 12.73 -16.90 5.36
CA GLU A 24 13.10 -15.93 6.40
C GLU A 24 13.51 -14.61 5.75
N GLU A 25 12.92 -13.54 6.20
CA GLU A 25 13.25 -12.19 5.76
C GLU A 25 14.19 -11.53 6.77
N ARG A 26 15.35 -11.09 6.32
CA ARG A 26 16.37 -10.45 7.16
C ARG A 26 16.66 -9.03 6.68
N GLY A 27 17.01 -8.15 7.64
CA GLY A 27 17.43 -6.78 7.34
C GLY A 27 16.28 -5.80 7.08
N GLN A 28 15.04 -6.18 7.43
CA GLN A 28 13.89 -5.28 7.43
C GLN A 28 13.31 -5.17 8.85
N PRO A 29 12.72 -4.03 9.21
CA PRO A 29 11.97 -3.93 10.46
C PRO A 29 10.81 -4.93 10.51
N THR A 30 10.71 -5.66 11.61
CA THR A 30 9.64 -6.64 11.87
C THR A 30 8.70 -6.22 13.00
N ASP A 31 9.06 -5.16 13.72
CA ASP A 31 8.31 -4.62 14.85
C ASP A 31 8.42 -3.09 14.88
N TYR A 32 7.62 -2.46 15.75
CA TYR A 32 7.60 -1.02 15.90
C TYR A 32 8.95 -0.44 16.35
N GLY A 33 9.70 -1.14 17.21
CA GLY A 33 11.00 -0.67 17.73
C GLY A 33 12.04 -0.56 16.63
N SER A 34 12.18 -1.61 15.81
CA SER A 34 13.09 -1.63 14.66
C SER A 34 12.67 -0.65 13.56
N ALA A 35 11.36 -0.45 13.35
CA ALA A 35 10.84 0.57 12.45
C ALA A 35 11.20 1.98 12.90
N LYS A 36 11.07 2.26 14.20
CA LYS A 36 11.47 3.54 14.80
C LYS A 36 12.96 3.81 14.64
N GLN A 37 13.80 2.81 14.93
CA GLN A 37 15.25 2.92 14.71
C GLN A 37 15.58 3.25 13.25
N LEU A 38 14.94 2.57 12.28
CA LEU A 38 15.14 2.89 10.87
C LEU A 38 14.73 4.33 10.54
N ALA A 39 13.60 4.79 11.10
CA ALA A 39 13.11 6.16 10.90
C ALA A 39 14.05 7.25 11.45
N GLU A 40 14.74 6.95 12.55
CA GLU A 40 15.73 7.82 13.17
C GLU A 40 17.05 7.82 12.39
N LEU A 41 17.49 6.66 11.91
CA LEU A 41 18.76 6.48 11.21
C LEU A 41 18.69 6.97 9.76
N ASP A 42 17.62 6.61 9.04
CA ASP A 42 17.46 6.92 7.61
C ASP A 42 15.99 7.05 7.24
N LYS A 43 15.52 8.30 7.19
CA LYS A 43 14.13 8.62 6.85
C LYS A 43 13.74 8.19 5.44
N PHE A 44 14.69 8.22 4.50
CA PHE A 44 14.43 7.81 3.12
C PHE A 44 14.24 6.29 3.04
N GLN A 45 15.10 5.51 3.67
CA GLN A 45 14.94 4.06 3.75
C GLN A 45 13.66 3.67 4.50
N PHE A 46 13.33 4.35 5.58
CA PHE A 46 12.07 4.15 6.28
C PHE A 46 10.87 4.38 5.37
N GLN A 47 10.86 5.48 4.61
CA GLN A 47 9.81 5.77 3.64
C GLN A 47 9.67 4.68 2.58
N GLN A 48 10.80 4.24 1.99
CA GLN A 48 10.81 3.17 0.98
C GLN A 48 10.28 1.85 1.56
N TRP A 49 10.67 1.51 2.78
CA TRP A 49 10.21 0.33 3.47
C TRP A 49 8.72 0.41 3.80
N ALA A 50 8.24 1.53 4.35
CA ALA A 50 6.82 1.73 4.68
C ALA A 50 5.92 1.62 3.43
N LEU A 51 6.33 2.21 2.29
CA LEU A 51 5.64 2.04 1.02
C LEU A 51 5.55 0.57 0.61
N SER A 52 6.62 -0.18 0.87
CA SER A 52 6.68 -1.58 0.49
C SER A 52 5.70 -2.47 1.27
N LEU A 53 5.35 -2.12 2.52
CA LEU A 53 4.39 -2.86 3.35
C LEU A 53 3.01 -2.99 2.69
N ILE A 54 2.63 -1.98 1.91
CA ILE A 54 1.34 -1.95 1.20
C ILE A 54 1.49 -2.18 -0.32
N GLY A 55 2.69 -2.52 -0.80
CA GLY A 55 2.96 -2.71 -2.22
C GLY A 55 2.90 -1.43 -3.06
N ALA A 56 2.99 -0.26 -2.43
CA ALA A 56 3.07 1.01 -3.13
C ALA A 56 4.44 1.20 -3.78
N ARG A 57 4.46 1.87 -4.93
CA ARG A 57 5.70 2.20 -5.64
C ARG A 57 6.15 3.60 -5.25
N PRO A 58 7.43 3.79 -4.96
CA PRO A 58 8.00 5.12 -4.78
C PRO A 58 7.72 5.99 -6.01
N ARG A 59 7.43 7.26 -5.76
CA ARG A 59 7.30 8.22 -6.85
C ARG A 59 8.68 8.53 -7.42
N LYS A 60 8.80 8.55 -8.74
CA LYS A 60 10.03 8.97 -9.41
C LYS A 60 10.13 10.49 -9.40
N GLU A 61 11.34 11.04 -9.21
CA GLU A 61 11.59 12.47 -9.42
C GLU A 61 11.11 12.87 -10.81
N GLY A 62 10.33 13.95 -10.88
CA GLY A 62 9.74 14.43 -12.14
C GLY A 62 8.40 13.81 -12.56
N GLU A 63 7.88 12.81 -11.86
CA GLU A 63 6.51 12.30 -12.08
C GLU A 63 5.48 13.24 -11.43
N GLY A 64 5.18 14.35 -12.07
CA GLY A 64 4.14 15.30 -11.68
C GLY A 64 4.58 16.74 -11.91
N LYS A 65 3.67 17.56 -12.43
CA LYS A 65 3.90 19.00 -12.59
C LYS A 65 3.79 19.68 -11.22
N GLY A 66 4.90 20.21 -10.72
CA GLY A 66 4.97 21.02 -9.50
C GLY A 66 5.93 20.48 -8.45
N ALA A 67 6.36 21.35 -7.53
CA ALA A 67 7.24 21.01 -6.41
C ALA A 67 6.70 19.82 -5.62
N ASP A 68 7.60 18.96 -5.13
CA ASP A 68 7.29 17.78 -4.31
C ASP A 68 6.34 18.13 -3.17
N ARG A 69 5.04 17.83 -3.35
CA ARG A 69 3.98 18.16 -2.41
C ARG A 69 3.82 17.11 -1.32
N GLY A 70 4.91 16.44 -0.91
CA GLY A 70 4.87 15.42 0.14
C GLY A 70 4.21 14.10 -0.26
N VAL A 71 4.09 13.82 -1.57
CA VAL A 71 3.63 12.54 -2.09
C VAL A 71 4.83 11.61 -2.25
N ASP A 72 4.88 10.57 -1.43
CA ASP A 72 6.01 9.66 -1.35
C ASP A 72 5.88 8.47 -2.30
N GLY A 73 4.65 8.05 -2.60
CA GLY A 73 4.40 6.89 -3.45
C GLY A 73 3.03 6.84 -4.08
N LEU A 74 2.85 5.84 -4.94
CA LEU A 74 1.60 5.53 -5.64
C LEU A 74 1.26 4.05 -5.48
N LEU A 75 0.05 3.77 -5.07
CA LEU A 75 -0.53 2.44 -5.12
C LEU A 75 -1.45 2.34 -6.33
N TYR A 76 -1.27 1.31 -7.13
CA TYR A 76 -2.04 1.08 -8.35
C TYR A 76 -3.00 -0.07 -8.17
N TYR A 77 -4.22 0.10 -8.69
CA TYR A 77 -5.20 -0.98 -8.80
C TYR A 77 -5.97 -0.88 -10.12
N TYR A 78 -6.62 -1.96 -10.51
CA TYR A 78 -7.44 -1.99 -11.71
C TYR A 78 -8.93 -2.03 -11.33
N GLU A 79 -9.70 -1.19 -11.97
CA GLU A 79 -11.15 -1.14 -11.86
C GLU A 79 -11.75 -1.53 -13.21
N GLY A 80 -11.85 -2.84 -13.47
CA GLY A 80 -12.17 -3.38 -14.78
C GLY A 80 -10.92 -3.78 -15.59
N LYS A 81 -11.13 -4.19 -16.85
CA LYS A 81 -10.07 -4.75 -17.69
C LYS A 81 -8.94 -3.76 -18.00
N ASP A 82 -9.28 -2.49 -18.21
CA ASP A 82 -8.33 -1.50 -18.76
C ASP A 82 -8.25 -0.19 -17.96
N GLU A 83 -9.05 -0.03 -16.92
CA GLU A 83 -9.07 1.20 -16.15
C GLU A 83 -8.13 1.12 -14.92
N ARG A 84 -6.88 1.54 -15.11
CA ARG A 84 -5.90 1.64 -14.01
C ARG A 84 -6.16 2.86 -13.16
N ARG A 85 -6.43 2.66 -11.89
CA ARG A 85 -6.61 3.68 -10.86
C ARG A 85 -5.36 3.84 -10.02
N LYS A 86 -5.27 4.99 -9.34
CA LYS A 86 -4.14 5.34 -8.48
C LYS A 86 -4.63 5.88 -7.16
N ILE A 87 -3.95 5.48 -6.10
CA ILE A 87 -4.09 6.03 -4.75
C ILE A 87 -2.76 6.70 -4.39
N LEU A 88 -2.82 7.93 -3.89
CA LEU A 88 -1.64 8.64 -3.37
C LEU A 88 -1.22 8.06 -2.04
N VAL A 89 0.09 7.95 -1.80
CA VAL A 89 0.62 7.52 -0.52
C VAL A 89 1.59 8.55 0.03
N GLN A 90 1.36 8.94 1.26
CA GLN A 90 2.24 9.80 2.05
C GLN A 90 2.70 9.04 3.28
N VAL A 91 3.99 9.15 3.61
CA VAL A 91 4.63 8.49 4.76
C VAL A 91 5.20 9.54 5.70
N LYS A 92 4.97 9.38 7.00
CA LYS A 92 5.54 10.26 8.04
C LYS A 92 6.18 9.43 9.14
N SER A 93 7.43 9.73 9.42
CA SER A 93 8.20 9.12 10.53
C SER A 93 7.94 9.76 11.90
N GLY A 94 7.12 10.83 11.96
CA GLY A 94 6.78 11.52 13.22
C GLY A 94 6.21 12.91 12.96
N GLY A 95 5.76 13.58 14.01
CA GLY A 95 5.26 14.96 13.95
C GLY A 95 3.97 15.13 13.15
N VAL A 96 3.07 14.15 13.23
CA VAL A 96 1.82 14.10 12.44
C VAL A 96 0.76 15.09 12.95
N LYS A 97 0.06 15.75 12.04
CA LYS A 97 -0.96 16.76 12.35
C LYS A 97 -2.09 16.77 11.31
N ARG A 98 -3.24 17.34 11.69
CA ARG A 98 -4.43 17.48 10.81
C ARG A 98 -4.09 18.08 9.44
N GLY A 99 -3.21 19.07 9.40
CA GLY A 99 -2.81 19.72 8.16
C GLY A 99 -2.17 18.80 7.14
N ASP A 100 -1.48 17.74 7.58
CA ASP A 100 -0.91 16.74 6.66
C ASP A 100 -2.03 15.98 5.92
N VAL A 101 -3.10 15.61 6.64
CA VAL A 101 -4.27 14.93 6.05
C VAL A 101 -5.02 15.84 5.08
N ALA A 102 -5.22 17.11 5.46
CA ALA A 102 -5.86 18.11 4.60
C ALA A 102 -5.06 18.36 3.31
N THR A 103 -3.72 18.38 3.40
CA THR A 103 -2.85 18.52 2.23
C THR A 103 -2.98 17.30 1.31
N LEU A 104 -2.92 16.09 1.86
CA LEU A 104 -3.11 14.85 1.09
C LEU A 104 -4.47 14.83 0.38
N LEU A 105 -5.56 15.22 1.08
CA LEU A 105 -6.89 15.32 0.48
C LEU A 105 -6.95 16.35 -0.65
N GLY A 106 -6.29 17.50 -0.50
CA GLY A 106 -6.15 18.51 -1.54
C GLY A 106 -5.46 17.94 -2.79
N ASP A 107 -4.37 17.22 -2.62
CA ASP A 107 -3.63 16.59 -3.73
C ASP A 107 -4.44 15.48 -4.42
N VAL A 108 -5.17 14.66 -3.66
CA VAL A 108 -6.08 13.65 -4.19
C VAL A 108 -7.15 14.29 -5.08
N ASN A 109 -7.77 15.38 -4.63
CA ASN A 109 -8.82 16.06 -5.37
C ASN A 109 -8.27 16.77 -6.61
N ASN A 110 -7.18 17.50 -6.49
CA ASN A 110 -6.57 18.28 -7.57
C ASN A 110 -6.06 17.40 -8.71
N GLN A 111 -5.54 16.20 -8.39
CA GLN A 111 -4.97 15.28 -9.37
C GLN A 111 -5.97 14.17 -9.78
N LYS A 112 -7.20 14.22 -9.27
CA LYS A 112 -8.30 13.28 -9.58
C LYS A 112 -7.93 11.81 -9.27
N PHE A 113 -7.22 11.57 -8.16
CA PHE A 113 -6.94 10.22 -7.68
C PHE A 113 -8.15 9.62 -6.97
N SER A 114 -8.23 8.30 -6.94
CA SER A 114 -9.34 7.59 -6.28
C SER A 114 -9.33 7.75 -4.77
N GLY A 115 -8.16 7.96 -4.17
CA GLY A 115 -8.00 8.15 -2.74
C GLY A 115 -6.57 8.46 -2.34
N GLY A 116 -6.37 8.64 -1.04
CA GLY A 116 -5.08 8.84 -0.40
C GLY A 116 -4.87 7.93 0.79
N ILE A 117 -3.66 7.48 0.99
CA ILE A 117 -3.22 6.71 2.16
C ILE A 117 -2.16 7.52 2.88
N PHE A 118 -2.35 7.69 4.17
CA PHE A 118 -1.39 8.31 5.07
C PHE A 118 -0.83 7.25 6.01
N ILE A 119 0.45 6.91 5.85
CA ILE A 119 1.16 5.95 6.72
C ILE A 119 1.98 6.73 7.72
N SER A 120 1.82 6.43 9.01
CA SER A 120 2.56 7.11 10.07
C SER A 120 3.18 6.14 11.07
N LEU A 121 4.36 6.53 11.60
CA LEU A 121 4.96 5.85 12.74
C LEU A 121 4.14 6.13 13.99
N ASP A 122 3.77 7.41 14.21
CA ASP A 122 2.95 7.84 15.35
C ASP A 122 1.46 7.57 15.07
N LYS A 123 0.69 7.32 16.14
CA LYS A 123 -0.76 7.14 16.05
C LYS A 123 -1.45 8.44 15.59
N PRO A 124 -2.38 8.38 14.62
CA PRO A 124 -3.11 9.53 14.15
C PRO A 124 -3.88 10.20 15.29
N THR A 125 -3.83 11.52 15.34
CA THR A 125 -4.56 12.32 16.32
C THR A 125 -6.07 12.30 16.03
N ARG A 126 -6.89 12.63 17.05
CA ARG A 126 -8.35 12.75 16.86
C ARG A 126 -8.71 13.72 15.72
N PRO A 127 -8.13 14.93 15.61
CA PRO A 127 -8.40 15.82 14.48
C PRO A 127 -8.05 15.25 13.12
N MET A 128 -7.01 14.42 13.00
CA MET A 128 -6.66 13.73 11.76
C MET A 128 -7.74 12.72 11.37
N ARG A 129 -8.23 11.93 12.33
CA ARG A 129 -9.30 10.96 12.08
C ARG A 129 -10.60 11.63 11.63
N VAL A 130 -10.95 12.77 12.23
CA VAL A 130 -12.11 13.57 11.80
C VAL A 130 -11.92 14.05 10.36
N GLU A 131 -10.78 14.67 10.05
CA GLU A 131 -10.46 15.17 8.70
C GLU A 131 -10.54 14.05 7.64
N ALA A 132 -10.01 12.86 7.97
CA ALA A 132 -10.06 11.72 7.06
C ALA A 132 -11.50 11.18 6.87
N ALA A 133 -12.31 11.16 7.93
CA ALA A 133 -13.71 10.75 7.85
C ALA A 133 -14.56 11.75 7.04
N ASP A 134 -14.35 13.04 7.23
CA ASP A 134 -15.04 14.13 6.52
C ASP A 134 -14.67 14.19 5.02
N ALA A 135 -13.54 13.59 4.63
CA ALA A 135 -13.16 13.44 3.22
C ALA A 135 -14.15 12.60 2.41
N GLY A 136 -14.99 11.81 3.10
CA GLY A 136 -15.99 10.95 2.48
C GLY A 136 -15.43 9.64 1.95
N ARG A 137 -16.17 9.05 1.02
CA ARG A 137 -15.87 7.73 0.48
C ARG A 137 -15.77 7.77 -1.05
N TYR A 138 -14.96 6.90 -1.60
CA TYR A 138 -14.89 6.62 -3.03
C TYR A 138 -15.82 5.46 -3.35
N GLU A 139 -16.70 5.65 -4.32
CA GLU A 139 -17.59 4.61 -4.85
C GLU A 139 -16.93 3.92 -6.03
N SER A 140 -16.83 2.59 -5.95
CA SER A 140 -16.25 1.81 -7.03
C SER A 140 -17.21 1.73 -8.21
N LYS A 141 -16.74 1.99 -9.41
CA LYS A 141 -17.55 1.88 -10.63
C LYS A 141 -17.88 0.43 -10.99
N LEU A 142 -17.00 -0.50 -10.64
CA LEU A 142 -17.18 -1.92 -10.93
C LEU A 142 -17.98 -2.64 -9.86
N TRP A 143 -17.82 -2.22 -8.61
CA TRP A 143 -18.48 -2.78 -7.44
C TRP A 143 -19.40 -1.73 -6.83
N HIS A 144 -20.51 -1.43 -7.51
CA HIS A 144 -21.44 -0.33 -7.18
C HIS A 144 -22.00 -0.35 -5.77
N ASP A 145 -21.98 -1.52 -5.11
CA ASP A 145 -22.39 -1.72 -3.72
C ASP A 145 -21.28 -1.50 -2.69
N ARG A 146 -20.05 -1.23 -3.15
CA ARG A 146 -18.87 -1.08 -2.28
C ARG A 146 -18.26 0.31 -2.36
N THR A 147 -18.08 0.88 -1.19
CA THR A 147 -17.41 2.16 -1.02
C THR A 147 -16.15 1.99 -0.17
N TYR A 148 -15.15 2.81 -0.45
CA TYR A 148 -13.84 2.80 0.23
C TYR A 148 -13.55 4.17 0.82
N PRO A 149 -12.89 4.29 1.99
CA PRO A 149 -12.50 5.59 2.53
C PRO A 149 -11.67 6.37 1.51
N LYS A 150 -12.02 7.63 1.30
CA LYS A 150 -11.26 8.49 0.38
C LYS A 150 -9.86 8.80 0.92
N ILE A 151 -9.74 8.95 2.24
CA ILE A 151 -8.47 9.05 2.95
C ILE A 151 -8.40 7.94 3.99
N GLN A 152 -7.31 7.17 3.96
CA GLN A 152 -7.05 6.10 4.90
C GLN A 152 -5.84 6.47 5.75
N LEU A 153 -5.97 6.32 7.06
CA LEU A 153 -4.89 6.52 8.02
C LEU A 153 -4.42 5.17 8.51
N LEU A 154 -3.20 4.81 8.19
CA LEU A 154 -2.58 3.54 8.57
C LEU A 154 -1.35 3.81 9.44
N THR A 155 -1.16 2.99 10.47
CA THR A 155 0.02 3.04 11.32
C THR A 155 0.99 1.94 10.95
N ILE A 156 2.28 2.18 11.18
CA ILE A 156 3.30 1.14 11.02
C ILE A 156 2.99 -0.05 11.94
N GLU A 157 2.58 0.21 13.19
CA GLU A 157 2.20 -0.83 14.14
C GLU A 157 1.06 -1.70 13.60
N GLY A 158 -0.04 -1.07 13.13
CA GLY A 158 -1.21 -1.77 12.63
C GLY A 158 -0.96 -2.53 11.32
N LEU A 159 -0.04 -2.03 10.48
CA LEU A 159 0.38 -2.76 9.26
C LEU A 159 1.23 -3.99 9.59
N LEU A 160 2.12 -3.91 10.59
CA LEU A 160 2.99 -5.02 10.99
C LEU A 160 2.23 -6.14 11.72
N ASP A 161 1.30 -5.78 12.60
CA ASP A 161 0.48 -6.75 13.34
C ASP A 161 -0.75 -7.24 12.56
N GLY A 162 -1.03 -6.64 11.39
CA GLY A 162 -2.12 -7.01 10.50
C GLY A 162 -3.51 -6.53 10.93
N THR A 163 -3.59 -5.67 11.96
CA THR A 163 -4.87 -5.07 12.40
C THR A 163 -5.36 -3.98 11.46
N GLU A 164 -4.44 -3.36 10.71
CA GLU A 164 -4.77 -2.37 9.69
C GLU A 164 -4.36 -2.88 8.31
N ARG A 165 -5.21 -2.64 7.32
CA ARG A 165 -4.98 -3.03 5.91
C ARG A 165 -5.51 -1.95 4.99
N VAL A 166 -4.94 -1.87 3.79
CA VAL A 166 -5.48 -0.99 2.75
C VAL A 166 -6.85 -1.48 2.31
N GLU A 167 -7.84 -0.62 2.41
CA GLU A 167 -9.16 -0.84 1.86
C GLU A 167 -9.20 -0.36 0.41
N MET A 168 -9.35 -1.28 -0.53
CA MET A 168 -9.47 -0.99 -1.97
C MET A 168 -10.28 -2.09 -2.67
N PRO A 169 -10.77 -1.84 -3.89
CA PRO A 169 -11.45 -2.86 -4.69
C PRO A 169 -10.62 -4.14 -4.83
N PRO A 170 -11.27 -5.32 -4.77
CA PRO A 170 -10.58 -6.59 -4.94
C PRO A 170 -9.80 -6.64 -6.25
N GLN A 171 -8.56 -7.09 -6.19
CA GLN A 171 -7.71 -7.28 -7.36
C GLN A 171 -7.74 -8.75 -7.75
N SER A 172 -8.17 -9.04 -8.98
CA SER A 172 -8.02 -10.39 -9.53
C SER A 172 -6.57 -10.63 -9.92
N ASN A 173 -6.01 -11.76 -9.49
CA ASN A 173 -4.73 -12.24 -10.02
C ASN A 173 -5.01 -13.28 -11.10
N PRO A 174 -5.04 -12.92 -12.39
CA PRO A 174 -5.36 -13.86 -13.46
C PRO A 174 -4.33 -14.99 -13.59
N PHE A 175 -3.12 -14.80 -13.04
CA PHE A 175 -2.06 -15.80 -13.09
C PHE A 175 -2.18 -16.88 -12.00
N ALA A 176 -2.81 -16.59 -10.86
CA ALA A 176 -2.99 -17.57 -9.79
C ALA A 176 -3.91 -18.74 -10.18
N LYS A 177 -4.89 -18.48 -11.08
CA LYS A 177 -5.83 -19.51 -11.56
C LYS A 177 -5.19 -20.48 -12.57
N ALA A 178 -4.40 -19.95 -13.50
CA ALA A 178 -3.77 -20.75 -14.57
C ALA A 178 -2.73 -21.77 -14.03
N GLN A 179 -2.00 -21.42 -12.97
CA GLN A 179 -1.02 -22.33 -12.38
C GLN A 179 -1.63 -23.49 -11.59
N ARG A 180 -2.82 -23.33 -11.01
CA ARG A 180 -3.49 -24.43 -10.26
C ARG A 180 -4.09 -25.47 -11.19
N GLU A 181 -4.63 -25.09 -12.34
CA GLU A 181 -5.18 -26.02 -13.32
C GLU A 181 -4.08 -26.89 -13.96
N GLY A 182 -2.94 -26.31 -14.35
CA GLY A 182 -1.83 -27.07 -14.95
C GLY A 182 -1.12 -28.05 -14.02
N ARG A 183 -1.26 -27.89 -12.67
CA ARG A 183 -0.67 -28.84 -11.70
C ARG A 183 -1.57 -30.07 -11.49
N ALA A 184 -2.88 -29.89 -11.55
CA ALA A 184 -3.83 -30.99 -11.41
C ALA A 184 -3.79 -31.94 -12.63
N GLU A 185 -3.68 -31.44 -13.85
CA GLU A 185 -3.59 -32.25 -15.07
C GLU A 185 -2.29 -33.06 -15.15
N ARG A 186 -1.14 -32.47 -14.79
CA ARG A 186 0.14 -33.20 -14.80
C ARG A 186 0.24 -34.34 -13.76
N GLN A 187 -0.52 -34.29 -12.67
CA GLN A 187 -0.57 -35.37 -11.70
C GLN A 187 -1.47 -36.55 -12.14
N GLN A 188 -2.46 -36.28 -12.98
CA GLN A 188 -3.33 -37.33 -13.54
C GLN A 188 -2.68 -38.07 -14.72
N GLU A 189 -1.78 -37.44 -15.49
CA GLU A 189 -1.03 -38.10 -16.56
C GLU A 189 0.16 -38.97 -16.07
N MET A 190 0.53 -38.90 -14.78
CA MET A 190 1.64 -39.65 -14.20
C MET A 190 1.19 -40.84 -13.33
N LEU A 191 -0.10 -41.16 -13.30
CA LEU A 191 -0.68 -42.34 -12.62
C LEU A 191 -1.28 -43.31 -13.63
#